data_a88c96332bbdbacba74235fca93972b7
#
_entry.id   a88c96332bbdbacba74235fca93972b7
#
_cell.length_a   1.000
_cell.length_b   1.000
_cell.length_c   1.000
_cell.angle_alpha   90.00
_cell.angle_beta   90.00
_cell.angle_gamma   90.00
#
_symmetry.space_group_name_H-M   'P 1'
#
loop_
_entity.id
_entity.type
_entity.pdbx_description
1 polymer ?
#
loop_
_entity_poly.entity_id
_entity_poly.type
_entity_poly.pdbx_seq_one_letter_code
_entity_poly.pdbx_strand_id
1 'polypeptide(L)'
;DYPVFAMTAKDELMLKTPDALLSGESTVEVIKSCVPAIKQPWMMPTVDLDAVLVAIRIATYGEEMDVWANCPKCKEENKYTIPLTQYVNQGKTEWKDKIQAGDLIFDLRPYNYKQMTQSNIKALEEQRVFAIVNDEEMSDEEKMMKFQKSFVKLTNMTIDTICNVVVAIETPQGKTDNAEQIKDFLTNCDKSVFQDLTDHLADIKGRQGIPDQHVKCEACAHEFDLPVTMDQANFFADRS
;
A
#
# COMPACT_ATOMS: atom_id res chain seq x y z
N ASP A 1 4.39 10.88 -21.02
CA ASP A 1 3.54 9.70 -21.28
C ASP A 1 4.43 8.54 -21.70
N TYR A 2 4.20 7.37 -21.16
CA TYR A 2 4.92 6.15 -21.52
C TYR A 2 3.98 5.18 -22.24
N PRO A 3 4.44 4.47 -23.29
CA PRO A 3 3.66 3.40 -23.89
C PRO A 3 3.50 2.25 -22.90
N VAL A 4 2.28 1.74 -22.78
CA VAL A 4 1.93 0.59 -21.95
C VAL A 4 1.49 -0.55 -22.87
N PHE A 5 2.08 -1.72 -22.71
CA PHE A 5 1.79 -2.90 -23.51
C PHE A 5 0.97 -3.93 -22.69
N ALA A 6 0.20 -4.74 -23.38
CA ALA A 6 -0.54 -5.84 -22.77
C ALA A 6 0.42 -6.89 -22.17
N MET A 7 -0.01 -7.57 -21.12
CA MET A 7 0.71 -8.69 -20.53
C MET A 7 0.81 -9.86 -21.52
N THR A 8 1.92 -10.56 -21.43
CA THR A 8 2.09 -11.86 -22.10
C THR A 8 1.57 -13.01 -21.20
N ALA A 9 1.36 -14.19 -21.77
CA ALA A 9 1.00 -15.38 -21.00
C ALA A 9 2.01 -15.70 -19.88
N LYS A 10 3.30 -15.38 -20.10
CA LYS A 10 4.35 -15.50 -19.07
C LYS A 10 4.09 -14.56 -17.90
N ASP A 11 3.74 -13.31 -18.18
CA ASP A 11 3.47 -12.30 -17.16
C ASP A 11 2.27 -12.71 -16.29
N GLU A 12 1.21 -13.21 -16.91
CA GLU A 12 0.03 -13.73 -16.20
C GLU A 12 0.36 -14.92 -15.28
N LEU A 13 1.19 -15.86 -15.77
CA LEU A 13 1.63 -17.00 -14.96
C LEU A 13 2.46 -16.57 -13.76
N MET A 14 3.30 -15.55 -13.92
CA MET A 14 4.10 -15.00 -12.82
C MET A 14 3.20 -14.38 -11.73
N LEU A 15 2.15 -13.66 -12.09
CA LEU A 15 1.20 -13.08 -11.14
C LEU A 15 0.35 -14.13 -10.40
N LYS A 16 0.26 -15.35 -10.91
CA LYS A 16 -0.42 -16.47 -10.23
C LYS A 16 0.47 -17.22 -9.23
N THR A 17 1.73 -16.82 -9.08
CA THR A 17 2.68 -17.47 -8.17
C THR A 17 2.67 -16.75 -6.81
N PRO A 18 2.11 -17.32 -5.73
CA PRO A 18 1.89 -16.62 -4.45
C PRO A 18 3.17 -16.07 -3.81
N ASP A 19 4.26 -16.83 -3.82
CA ASP A 19 5.52 -16.40 -3.21
C ASP A 19 6.14 -15.20 -3.93
N ALA A 20 6.04 -15.17 -5.26
CA ALA A 20 6.53 -14.06 -6.05
C ALA A 20 5.68 -12.79 -5.90
N LEU A 21 4.37 -12.94 -5.65
CA LEU A 21 3.49 -11.81 -5.29
C LEU A 21 3.86 -11.22 -3.92
N LEU A 22 4.09 -12.06 -2.93
CA LEU A 22 4.48 -11.60 -1.59
C LEU A 22 5.83 -10.88 -1.59
N SER A 23 6.78 -11.35 -2.41
CA SER A 23 8.09 -10.72 -2.56
C SER A 23 8.06 -9.45 -3.42
N GLY A 24 7.00 -9.23 -4.20
CA GLY A 24 6.86 -8.13 -5.15
C GLY A 24 7.64 -8.33 -6.46
N GLU A 25 8.36 -9.44 -6.63
CA GLU A 25 9.18 -9.71 -7.81
C GLU A 25 8.34 -9.87 -9.07
N SER A 26 7.21 -10.60 -8.99
CA SER A 26 6.28 -10.74 -10.11
C SER A 26 5.79 -9.40 -10.63
N THR A 27 5.38 -8.51 -9.74
CA THR A 27 4.91 -7.17 -10.10
C THR A 27 6.00 -6.36 -10.81
N VAL A 28 7.23 -6.42 -10.31
CA VAL A 28 8.38 -5.72 -10.93
C VAL A 28 8.66 -6.24 -12.33
N GLU A 29 8.66 -7.54 -12.53
CA GLU A 29 8.91 -8.13 -13.85
C GLU A 29 7.78 -7.83 -14.85
N VAL A 30 6.52 -7.85 -14.38
CA VAL A 30 5.37 -7.45 -15.21
C VAL A 30 5.46 -5.97 -15.59
N ILE A 31 5.82 -5.08 -14.67
CA ILE A 31 6.02 -3.66 -14.99
C ILE A 31 7.14 -3.47 -16.02
N LYS A 32 8.27 -4.17 -15.88
CA LYS A 32 9.37 -4.11 -16.88
C LYS A 32 8.94 -4.62 -18.25
N SER A 33 8.12 -5.68 -18.30
CA SER A 33 7.59 -6.25 -19.52
C SER A 33 6.61 -5.30 -20.22
N CYS A 34 5.64 -4.79 -19.46
CA CYS A 34 4.53 -4.00 -20.00
C CYS A 34 4.86 -2.50 -20.16
N VAL A 35 5.80 -1.97 -19.35
CA VAL A 35 6.21 -0.55 -19.40
C VAL A 35 7.74 -0.45 -19.44
N PRO A 36 8.41 -0.80 -20.55
CA PRO A 36 9.86 -0.87 -20.64
C PRO A 36 10.60 0.47 -20.38
N ALA A 37 9.86 1.58 -20.42
CA ALA A 37 10.38 2.90 -20.05
C ALA A 37 10.70 3.03 -18.56
N ILE A 38 10.02 2.26 -17.69
CA ILE A 38 10.27 2.20 -16.25
C ILE A 38 11.43 1.24 -15.99
N LYS A 39 12.65 1.78 -15.90
CA LYS A 39 13.88 0.98 -15.78
C LYS A 39 14.08 0.37 -14.38
N GLN A 40 13.57 1.02 -13.34
CA GLN A 40 13.76 0.64 -11.94
C GLN A 40 12.42 0.60 -11.18
N PRO A 41 11.53 -0.37 -11.46
CA PRO A 41 10.21 -0.43 -10.81
C PRO A 41 10.28 -0.52 -9.28
N TRP A 42 11.34 -1.14 -8.72
CA TRP A 42 11.57 -1.17 -7.28
C TRP A 42 11.68 0.22 -6.63
N MET A 43 12.18 1.19 -7.39
CA MET A 43 12.37 2.56 -6.91
C MET A 43 11.17 3.46 -7.22
N MET A 44 10.14 2.92 -7.88
CA MET A 44 8.94 3.67 -8.21
C MET A 44 8.20 4.08 -6.93
N PRO A 45 7.77 5.34 -6.81
CA PRO A 45 6.91 5.78 -5.73
C PRO A 45 5.63 4.95 -5.67
N THR A 46 5.20 4.56 -4.47
CA THR A 46 3.96 3.77 -4.31
C THR A 46 2.72 4.52 -4.80
N VAL A 47 2.75 5.83 -4.78
CA VAL A 47 1.69 6.70 -5.31
C VAL A 47 1.46 6.53 -6.83
N ASP A 48 2.49 6.10 -7.57
CA ASP A 48 2.42 5.88 -9.01
C ASP A 48 2.14 4.41 -9.36
N LEU A 49 2.33 3.50 -8.40
CA LEU A 49 2.25 2.05 -8.62
C LEU A 49 0.86 1.63 -9.11
N ASP A 50 -0.18 2.06 -8.40
CA ASP A 50 -1.56 1.67 -8.69
C ASP A 50 -1.99 2.17 -10.07
N ALA A 51 -1.62 3.39 -10.44
CA ALA A 51 -1.91 3.94 -11.76
C ALA A 51 -1.23 3.12 -12.89
N VAL A 52 0.02 2.69 -12.67
CA VAL A 52 0.75 1.84 -13.64
C VAL A 52 0.09 0.46 -13.75
N LEU A 53 -0.30 -0.16 -12.64
CA LEU A 53 -0.98 -1.47 -12.65
C LEU A 53 -2.35 -1.39 -13.32
N VAL A 54 -3.13 -0.32 -13.07
CA VAL A 54 -4.41 -0.07 -13.76
C VAL A 54 -4.19 0.09 -15.26
N ALA A 55 -3.17 0.86 -15.68
CA ALA A 55 -2.85 1.03 -17.10
C ALA A 55 -2.45 -0.29 -17.79
N ILE A 56 -1.68 -1.16 -17.11
CA ILE A 56 -1.33 -2.49 -17.61
C ILE A 56 -2.58 -3.36 -17.74
N ARG A 57 -3.49 -3.34 -16.75
CA ARG A 57 -4.74 -4.09 -16.82
C ARG A 57 -5.61 -3.61 -17.99
N ILE A 58 -5.78 -2.30 -18.16
CA ILE A 58 -6.53 -1.74 -19.29
C ILE A 58 -5.93 -2.22 -20.62
N ALA A 59 -4.62 -2.16 -20.76
CA ALA A 59 -3.94 -2.61 -21.98
C ALA A 59 -4.11 -4.12 -22.24
N THR A 60 -4.33 -4.94 -21.18
CA THR A 60 -4.42 -6.39 -21.30
C THR A 60 -5.87 -6.87 -21.47
N TYR A 61 -6.80 -6.37 -20.65
CA TYR A 61 -8.17 -6.87 -20.53
C TYR A 61 -9.25 -5.87 -20.93
N GLY A 62 -8.86 -4.61 -21.25
CA GLY A 62 -9.79 -3.55 -21.59
C GLY A 62 -10.12 -2.62 -20.42
N GLU A 63 -10.96 -1.63 -20.71
CA GLU A 63 -11.21 -0.48 -19.84
C GLU A 63 -12.18 -0.77 -18.68
N GLU A 64 -12.85 -1.92 -18.72
CA GLU A 64 -13.86 -2.30 -17.74
C GLU A 64 -13.36 -3.46 -16.86
N MET A 65 -13.78 -3.46 -15.59
CA MET A 65 -13.51 -4.53 -14.65
C MET A 65 -14.79 -4.97 -13.98
N ASP A 66 -15.07 -6.27 -14.03
CA ASP A 66 -16.19 -6.86 -13.31
C ASP A 66 -15.79 -7.21 -11.87
N VAL A 67 -16.58 -6.75 -10.92
CA VAL A 67 -16.42 -7.02 -9.49
C VAL A 67 -17.68 -7.65 -8.94
N TRP A 68 -17.54 -8.76 -8.23
CA TRP A 68 -18.62 -9.42 -7.53
C TRP A 68 -18.65 -9.01 -6.07
N ALA A 69 -19.78 -8.57 -5.57
CA ALA A 69 -19.94 -8.18 -4.18
C ALA A 69 -21.33 -8.48 -3.63
N ASN A 70 -21.37 -8.83 -2.34
CA ASN A 70 -22.61 -9.07 -1.62
C ASN A 70 -23.23 -7.74 -1.14
N CYS A 71 -24.49 -7.53 -1.42
CA CYS A 71 -25.23 -6.40 -0.88
C CYS A 71 -25.22 -6.43 0.66
N PRO A 72 -24.85 -5.34 1.34
CA PRO A 72 -24.82 -5.31 2.81
C PRO A 72 -26.19 -5.51 3.44
N LYS A 73 -27.29 -5.18 2.71
CA LYS A 73 -28.66 -5.27 3.20
C LYS A 73 -29.30 -6.63 2.98
N CYS A 74 -29.33 -7.14 1.74
CA CYS A 74 -30.04 -8.40 1.43
C CYS A 74 -29.13 -9.60 1.27
N LYS A 75 -27.79 -9.39 1.29
CA LYS A 75 -26.76 -10.42 1.13
C LYS A 75 -26.70 -11.09 -0.24
N GLU A 76 -27.52 -10.63 -1.19
CA GLU A 76 -27.47 -11.12 -2.56
C GLU A 76 -26.17 -10.71 -3.24
N GLU A 77 -25.55 -11.63 -3.97
CA GLU A 77 -24.36 -11.37 -4.75
C GLU A 77 -24.75 -10.69 -6.06
N ASN A 78 -24.10 -9.56 -6.36
CA ASN A 78 -24.33 -8.81 -7.58
C ASN A 78 -23.00 -8.61 -8.32
N LYS A 79 -23.09 -8.50 -9.63
CA LYS A 79 -21.98 -8.15 -10.52
C LYS A 79 -22.01 -6.64 -10.80
N TYR A 80 -20.89 -5.97 -10.59
CA TYR A 80 -20.75 -4.55 -10.90
C TYR A 80 -19.61 -4.36 -11.90
N THR A 81 -19.84 -3.62 -12.96
CA THR A 81 -18.82 -3.28 -13.97
C THR A 81 -18.26 -1.89 -13.65
N ILE A 82 -16.96 -1.82 -13.45
CA ILE A 82 -16.24 -0.62 -13.02
C ILE A 82 -15.38 -0.11 -14.18
N PRO A 83 -15.57 1.17 -14.61
CA PRO A 83 -14.72 1.77 -15.64
C PRO A 83 -13.37 2.16 -15.05
N LEU A 84 -12.30 1.52 -15.49
CA LEU A 84 -10.94 1.75 -14.99
C LEU A 84 -10.29 3.04 -15.51
N THR A 85 -10.77 3.59 -16.63
CA THR A 85 -10.23 4.82 -17.23
C THR A 85 -10.30 6.03 -16.33
N GLN A 86 -11.30 6.09 -15.43
CA GLN A 86 -11.41 7.17 -14.46
C GLN A 86 -10.20 7.24 -13.51
N TYR A 87 -9.54 6.10 -13.22
CA TYR A 87 -8.38 6.06 -12.32
C TYR A 87 -7.09 6.54 -12.97
N VAL A 88 -6.93 6.28 -14.27
CA VAL A 88 -5.80 6.77 -15.03
C VAL A 88 -5.93 8.28 -15.29
N ASN A 89 -7.18 8.77 -15.41
CA ASN A 89 -7.49 10.16 -15.69
C ASN A 89 -7.70 11.03 -14.45
N GLN A 90 -7.96 10.43 -13.28
CA GLN A 90 -7.97 11.17 -12.03
C GLN A 90 -6.57 11.75 -11.82
N GLY A 91 -6.50 13.08 -11.88
CA GLY A 91 -5.24 13.81 -11.78
C GLY A 91 -4.44 13.34 -10.58
N LYS A 92 -3.14 13.29 -10.78
CA LYS A 92 -2.15 12.86 -9.77
C LYS A 92 -2.52 13.44 -8.42
N THR A 93 -2.69 12.59 -7.42
CA THR A 93 -2.75 13.04 -6.04
C THR A 93 -1.47 13.80 -5.77
N GLU A 94 -1.56 15.11 -5.56
CA GLU A 94 -0.39 15.93 -5.27
C GLU A 94 0.26 15.40 -3.99
N TRP A 95 1.48 14.91 -4.13
CA TRP A 95 2.30 14.59 -2.98
C TRP A 95 2.69 15.90 -2.30
N LYS A 96 2.31 16.04 -1.03
CA LYS A 96 2.83 17.13 -0.20
C LYS A 96 4.17 16.71 0.38
N ASP A 97 5.23 17.27 -0.15
CA ASP A 97 6.60 17.02 0.27
C ASP A 97 6.99 17.77 1.57
N LYS A 98 6.08 18.60 2.11
CA LYS A 98 6.27 19.30 3.39
C LYS A 98 5.02 19.27 4.24
N ILE A 99 5.22 19.03 5.54
CA ILE A 99 4.20 19.14 6.59
C ILE A 99 4.73 19.96 7.75
N GLN A 100 3.87 20.75 8.33
CA GLN A 100 4.14 21.49 9.57
C GLN A 100 3.43 20.80 10.74
N ALA A 101 4.18 20.48 11.79
CA ALA A 101 3.67 19.98 13.06
C ALA A 101 4.24 20.84 14.21
N GLY A 102 3.42 21.73 14.74
CA GLY A 102 3.85 22.76 15.68
C GLY A 102 4.86 23.72 15.03
N ASP A 103 6.02 23.89 15.66
CA ASP A 103 7.13 24.71 15.16
C ASP A 103 8.12 23.97 14.25
N LEU A 104 7.79 22.73 13.90
CA LEU A 104 8.64 21.86 13.09
C LEU A 104 8.09 21.76 11.66
N ILE A 105 9.01 21.71 10.68
CA ILE A 105 8.69 21.42 9.28
C ILE A 105 9.41 20.14 8.90
N PHE A 106 8.66 19.19 8.38
CA PHE A 106 9.18 17.90 7.88
C PHE A 106 9.18 17.92 6.35
N ASP A 107 10.33 17.68 5.75
CA ASP A 107 10.44 17.39 4.32
C ASP A 107 10.19 15.90 4.14
N LEU A 108 9.25 15.52 3.27
CA LEU A 108 8.78 14.16 3.08
C LEU A 108 9.04 13.67 1.65
N ARG A 109 9.21 12.37 1.49
CA ARG A 109 9.21 11.67 0.20
C ARG A 109 8.26 10.47 0.24
N PRO A 110 7.61 10.10 -0.87
CA PRO A 110 6.80 8.90 -0.89
C PRO A 110 7.66 7.63 -0.70
N TYR A 111 7.05 6.59 -0.12
CA TYR A 111 7.65 5.26 -0.17
C TYR A 111 7.90 4.84 -1.60
N ASN A 112 8.99 4.13 -1.81
CA ASN A 112 9.14 3.35 -3.03
C ASN A 112 8.61 1.91 -2.83
N TYR A 113 8.37 1.23 -3.94
CA TYR A 113 7.79 -0.11 -3.94
C TYR A 113 8.63 -1.11 -3.13
N LYS A 114 9.97 -1.01 -3.21
CA LYS A 114 10.86 -1.87 -2.42
C LYS A 114 10.69 -1.70 -0.91
N GLN A 115 10.62 -0.46 -0.45
CA GLN A 115 10.44 -0.16 0.97
C GLN A 115 9.09 -0.68 1.48
N MET A 116 8.02 -0.47 0.70
CA MET A 116 6.68 -0.98 1.02
C MET A 116 6.67 -2.51 1.11
N THR A 117 7.21 -3.20 0.11
CA THR A 117 7.27 -4.67 0.08
C THR A 117 8.06 -5.22 1.27
N GLN A 118 9.22 -4.64 1.58
CA GLN A 118 10.01 -5.05 2.73
C GLN A 118 9.28 -4.85 4.06
N SER A 119 8.54 -3.76 4.21
CA SER A 119 7.72 -3.51 5.40
C SER A 119 6.57 -4.52 5.52
N ASN A 120 5.91 -4.86 4.41
CA ASN A 120 4.84 -5.85 4.40
C ASN A 120 5.34 -7.26 4.75
N ILE A 121 6.49 -7.69 4.22
CA ILE A 121 7.11 -8.98 4.56
C ILE A 121 7.42 -9.05 6.05
N LYS A 122 8.05 -8.01 6.60
CA LYS A 122 8.35 -7.95 8.04
C LYS A 122 7.08 -8.00 8.89
N ALA A 123 6.02 -7.27 8.52
CA ALA A 123 4.75 -7.31 9.22
C ALA A 123 4.11 -8.72 9.22
N LEU A 124 4.17 -9.43 8.09
CA LEU A 124 3.70 -10.81 8.00
C LEU A 124 4.52 -11.77 8.88
N GLU A 125 5.83 -11.63 8.91
CA GLU A 125 6.68 -12.42 9.81
C GLU A 125 6.33 -12.20 11.27
N GLU A 126 6.06 -10.96 11.68
CA GLU A 126 5.65 -10.66 13.05
C GLU A 126 4.25 -11.20 13.39
N GLN A 127 3.30 -11.12 12.45
CA GLN A 127 1.97 -11.72 12.64
C GLN A 127 2.06 -13.24 12.84
N ARG A 128 2.99 -13.93 12.16
CA ARG A 128 3.24 -15.36 12.39
C ARG A 128 3.73 -15.63 13.81
N VAL A 129 4.55 -14.75 14.38
CA VAL A 129 4.99 -14.88 15.79
C VAL A 129 3.82 -14.77 16.76
N PHE A 130 2.87 -13.86 16.51
CA PHE A 130 1.63 -13.77 17.31
C PHE A 130 0.79 -15.06 17.23
N ALA A 131 0.74 -15.73 16.08
CA ALA A 131 0.06 -17.02 15.96
C ALA A 131 0.74 -18.13 16.79
N ILE A 132 2.07 -18.12 16.89
CA ILE A 132 2.84 -19.08 17.70
C ILE A 132 2.59 -18.88 19.21
N VAL A 133 2.30 -17.65 19.66
CA VAL A 133 1.98 -17.36 21.09
C VAL A 133 0.71 -18.08 21.57
N ASN A 134 -0.17 -18.46 20.63
CA ASN A 134 -1.36 -19.26 20.94
C ASN A 134 -1.08 -20.77 21.00
N ASP A 135 0.16 -21.21 20.87
CA ASP A 135 0.56 -22.61 20.97
C ASP A 135 0.38 -23.12 22.41
N GLU A 136 -0.39 -24.19 22.60
CA GLU A 136 -0.70 -24.75 23.91
C GLU A 136 0.49 -25.43 24.59
N GLU A 137 1.55 -25.74 23.84
CA GLU A 137 2.75 -26.41 24.35
C GLU A 137 3.75 -25.48 25.05
N MET A 138 3.56 -24.14 24.93
CA MET A 138 4.47 -23.15 25.52
C MET A 138 4.01 -22.69 26.90
N SER A 139 4.96 -22.45 27.83
CA SER A 139 4.69 -21.84 29.12
C SER A 139 4.22 -20.39 28.99
N ASP A 140 3.41 -19.91 29.92
CA ASP A 140 2.90 -18.53 29.93
C ASP A 140 4.03 -17.49 29.99
N GLU A 141 5.14 -17.80 30.65
CA GLU A 141 6.32 -16.93 30.70
C GLU A 141 7.01 -16.80 29.34
N GLU A 142 7.17 -17.91 28.62
CA GLU A 142 7.74 -17.91 27.26
C GLU A 142 6.83 -17.19 26.26
N LYS A 143 5.51 -17.38 26.36
CA LYS A 143 4.51 -16.65 25.55
C LYS A 143 4.63 -15.14 25.79
N MET A 144 4.69 -14.74 27.07
CA MET A 144 4.80 -13.32 27.44
C MET A 144 6.10 -12.68 26.91
N MET A 145 7.22 -13.37 27.03
CA MET A 145 8.51 -12.87 26.51
C MET A 145 8.49 -12.73 24.98
N LYS A 146 7.95 -13.71 24.27
CA LYS A 146 7.83 -13.63 22.80
C LYS A 146 6.89 -12.50 22.38
N PHE A 147 5.75 -12.36 23.05
CA PHE A 147 4.81 -11.28 22.81
C PHE A 147 5.47 -9.91 23.00
N GLN A 148 6.15 -9.71 24.12
CA GLN A 148 6.84 -8.45 24.43
C GLN A 148 7.90 -8.10 23.38
N LYS A 149 8.69 -9.11 22.96
CA LYS A 149 9.71 -8.94 21.91
C LYS A 149 9.10 -8.56 20.56
N SER A 150 8.00 -9.21 20.18
CA SER A 150 7.30 -8.90 18.91
C SER A 150 6.65 -7.53 18.95
N PHE A 151 6.08 -7.12 20.09
CA PHE A 151 5.50 -5.79 20.24
C PHE A 151 6.55 -4.69 20.09
N VAL A 152 7.72 -4.82 20.74
CA VAL A 152 8.83 -3.88 20.59
C VAL A 152 9.30 -3.82 19.12
N LYS A 153 9.38 -4.96 18.45
CA LYS A 153 9.78 -5.02 17.05
C LYS A 153 8.78 -4.32 16.14
N LEU A 154 7.47 -4.52 16.35
CA LEU A 154 6.41 -3.83 15.59
C LEU A 154 6.48 -2.30 15.79
N THR A 155 6.69 -1.86 17.04
CA THR A 155 6.85 -0.43 17.35
C THR A 155 8.06 0.15 16.59
N ASN A 156 9.21 -0.52 16.63
CA ASN A 156 10.40 -0.08 15.91
C ASN A 156 10.16 -0.06 14.39
N MET A 157 9.43 -1.05 13.84
CA MET A 157 9.07 -1.06 12.42
C MET A 157 8.21 0.15 12.03
N THR A 158 7.28 0.56 12.87
CA THR A 158 6.46 1.77 12.62
C THR A 158 7.33 3.01 12.57
N ILE A 159 8.25 3.17 13.53
CA ILE A 159 9.21 4.29 13.55
C ILE A 159 10.11 4.25 12.30
N ASP A 160 10.70 3.10 11.96
CA ASP A 160 11.55 2.93 10.77
C ASP A 160 10.78 3.26 9.48
N THR A 161 9.51 2.88 9.44
CA THR A 161 8.61 3.19 8.33
C THR A 161 8.48 4.69 8.13
N ILE A 162 8.23 5.45 9.19
CA ILE A 162 8.12 6.92 9.14
C ILE A 162 9.49 7.56 8.82
N CYS A 163 10.58 7.07 9.43
CA CYS A 163 11.94 7.54 9.13
C CYS A 163 12.30 7.41 7.64
N ASN A 164 11.78 6.39 6.96
CA ASN A 164 12.03 6.22 5.52
C ASN A 164 11.33 7.26 4.64
N VAL A 165 10.30 7.92 5.16
CA VAL A 165 9.54 8.98 4.46
C VAL A 165 10.11 10.35 4.77
N VAL A 166 10.60 10.58 5.99
CA VAL A 166 11.17 11.88 6.40
C VAL A 166 12.56 12.04 5.80
N VAL A 167 12.74 13.09 4.99
CA VAL A 167 14.02 13.43 4.33
C VAL A 167 14.81 14.41 5.17
N ALA A 168 14.13 15.38 5.79
CA ALA A 168 14.74 16.36 6.68
C ALA A 168 13.74 16.90 7.69
N ILE A 169 14.25 17.40 8.79
CA ILE A 169 13.49 18.10 9.83
C ILE A 169 14.09 19.52 9.97
N GLU A 170 13.24 20.51 9.86
CA GLU A 170 13.58 21.90 10.08
C GLU A 170 12.96 22.37 11.41
N THR A 171 13.79 22.92 12.27
CA THR A 171 13.45 23.46 13.59
C THR A 171 13.80 24.95 13.63
N PRO A 172 13.34 25.74 14.62
CA PRO A 172 13.78 27.12 14.79
C PRO A 172 15.30 27.30 15.00
N GLN A 173 16.00 26.22 15.38
CA GLN A 173 17.44 26.19 15.62
C GLN A 173 18.28 25.76 14.40
N GLY A 174 17.64 25.15 13.40
CA GLY A 174 18.32 24.68 12.20
C GLY A 174 17.63 23.51 11.53
N LYS A 175 18.23 23.01 10.44
CA LYS A 175 17.74 21.90 9.64
C LYS A 175 18.71 20.73 9.71
N THR A 176 18.18 19.50 9.82
CA THR A 176 18.94 18.26 9.72
C THR A 176 18.34 17.32 8.68
N ASP A 177 19.20 16.68 7.89
CA ASP A 177 18.90 15.60 6.94
C ASP A 177 19.65 14.31 7.32
N ASN A 178 20.28 14.29 8.49
CA ASN A 178 20.98 13.11 8.99
C ASN A 178 19.98 12.05 9.47
N ALA A 179 20.02 10.87 8.87
CA ALA A 179 19.06 9.79 9.12
C ALA A 179 19.08 9.29 10.59
N GLU A 180 20.25 9.30 11.26
CA GLU A 180 20.36 8.88 12.66
C GLU A 180 19.72 9.92 13.60
N GLN A 181 19.94 11.20 13.33
CA GLN A 181 19.33 12.30 14.10
C GLN A 181 17.81 12.34 13.89
N ILE A 182 17.33 12.12 12.65
CA ILE A 182 15.91 12.01 12.33
C ILE A 182 15.29 10.86 13.11
N LYS A 183 15.93 9.69 13.11
CA LYS A 183 15.44 8.51 13.84
C LYS A 183 15.43 8.75 15.34
N ASP A 184 16.48 9.31 15.91
CA ASP A 184 16.54 9.64 17.32
C ASP A 184 15.45 10.64 17.72
N PHE A 185 15.26 11.68 16.92
CA PHE A 185 14.19 12.65 17.12
C PHE A 185 12.80 11.99 17.10
N LEU A 186 12.48 11.22 16.05
CA LEU A 186 11.18 10.57 15.89
C LEU A 186 10.90 9.52 16.97
N THR A 187 11.94 8.91 17.53
CA THR A 187 11.81 7.96 18.64
C THR A 187 11.46 8.67 19.95
N ASN A 188 11.91 9.90 20.14
CA ASN A 188 11.83 10.65 21.41
C ASN A 188 10.93 11.90 21.33
N CYS A 189 10.32 12.21 20.16
CA CYS A 189 9.47 13.38 20.00
C CYS A 189 8.13 13.23 20.75
N ASP A 190 7.46 14.36 20.95
CA ASP A 190 6.14 14.39 21.56
C ASP A 190 5.12 13.59 20.73
N LYS A 191 4.20 12.92 21.43
CA LYS A 191 3.14 12.14 20.82
C LYS A 191 2.33 12.93 19.80
N SER A 192 2.08 14.23 20.05
CA SER A 192 1.32 15.08 19.12
C SER A 192 2.03 15.23 17.77
N VAL A 193 3.35 15.48 17.79
CA VAL A 193 4.16 15.61 16.56
C VAL A 193 4.16 14.30 15.77
N PHE A 194 4.33 13.17 16.47
CA PHE A 194 4.31 11.86 15.84
C PHE A 194 2.93 11.55 15.25
N GLN A 195 1.86 11.91 15.96
CA GLN A 195 0.47 11.72 15.52
C GLN A 195 0.16 12.55 14.26
N ASP A 196 0.53 13.85 14.26
CA ASP A 196 0.33 14.74 13.10
C ASP A 196 1.01 14.18 11.84
N LEU A 197 2.22 13.61 12.00
CA LEU A 197 2.95 12.95 10.91
C LEU A 197 2.23 11.70 10.41
N THR A 198 1.79 10.83 11.33
CA THR A 198 1.10 9.58 10.98
C THR A 198 -0.25 9.83 10.35
N ASP A 199 -1.01 10.81 10.84
CA ASP A 199 -2.32 11.19 10.30
C ASP A 199 -2.19 11.77 8.89
N HIS A 200 -1.15 12.59 8.67
CA HIS A 200 -0.86 13.12 7.33
C HIS A 200 -0.51 12.00 6.34
N LEU A 201 0.33 11.04 6.74
CA LEU A 201 0.69 9.90 5.90
C LEU A 201 -0.52 8.99 5.63
N ALA A 202 -1.40 8.81 6.62
CA ALA A 202 -2.64 8.04 6.47
C ALA A 202 -3.63 8.74 5.52
N ASP A 203 -3.76 10.07 5.62
CA ASP A 203 -4.60 10.87 4.72
C ASP A 203 -4.11 10.79 3.26
N ILE A 204 -2.79 10.90 3.04
CA ILE A 204 -2.22 10.70 1.70
C ILE A 204 -2.55 9.30 1.18
N LYS A 205 -2.34 8.27 2.00
CA LYS A 205 -2.63 6.88 1.61
C LYS A 205 -4.13 6.68 1.32
N GLY A 206 -5.01 7.31 2.08
CA GLY A 206 -6.46 7.25 1.87
C GLY A 206 -6.93 7.92 0.58
N ARG A 207 -6.17 8.90 0.07
CA ARG A 207 -6.44 9.56 -1.22
C ARG A 207 -5.82 8.82 -2.41
N GLN A 208 -4.94 7.86 -2.14
CA GLN A 208 -4.32 6.99 -3.13
C GLN A 208 -5.17 5.72 -3.25
N GLY A 209 -5.22 5.18 -4.42
CA GLY A 209 -5.99 3.99 -4.70
C GLY A 209 -7.27 4.28 -5.47
N ILE A 210 -8.00 3.23 -5.73
CA ILE A 210 -9.26 3.30 -6.46
C ILE A 210 -10.32 3.80 -5.49
N PRO A 211 -11.00 4.95 -5.76
CA PRO A 211 -12.08 5.39 -4.89
C PRO A 211 -13.23 4.40 -4.88
N ASP A 212 -13.92 4.31 -3.75
CA ASP A 212 -15.11 3.49 -3.62
C ASP A 212 -16.12 3.84 -4.69
N GLN A 213 -16.76 2.82 -5.26
CA GLN A 213 -17.74 2.99 -6.32
C GLN A 213 -19.15 3.00 -5.73
N HIS A 214 -19.91 4.05 -6.00
CA HIS A 214 -21.31 4.09 -5.63
C HIS A 214 -22.13 3.16 -6.53
N VAL A 215 -22.69 2.11 -5.93
CA VAL A 215 -23.40 1.05 -6.65
C VAL A 215 -24.79 0.80 -6.07
N LYS A 216 -25.66 0.18 -6.88
CA LYS A 216 -27.02 -0.16 -6.50
C LYS A 216 -27.25 -1.66 -6.64
N CYS A 217 -27.79 -2.28 -5.59
CA CYS A 217 -28.16 -3.69 -5.61
C CYS A 217 -29.33 -3.94 -6.56
N GLU A 218 -29.19 -4.88 -7.49
CA GLU A 218 -30.24 -5.23 -8.44
C GLU A 218 -31.43 -5.89 -7.77
N ALA A 219 -31.24 -6.65 -6.68
CA ALA A 219 -32.28 -7.38 -6.00
C ALA A 219 -33.15 -6.50 -5.08
N CYS A 220 -32.56 -5.56 -4.31
CA CYS A 220 -33.30 -4.78 -3.30
C CYS A 220 -33.20 -3.28 -3.48
N ALA A 221 -32.54 -2.80 -4.54
CA ALA A 221 -32.34 -1.40 -4.86
C ALA A 221 -31.62 -0.58 -3.77
N HIS A 222 -30.91 -1.26 -2.84
CA HIS A 222 -30.09 -0.61 -1.83
C HIS A 222 -28.84 -0.02 -2.48
N GLU A 223 -28.54 1.23 -2.18
CA GLU A 223 -27.36 1.95 -2.66
C GLU A 223 -26.28 1.91 -1.57
N PHE A 224 -25.03 1.63 -1.96
CA PHE A 224 -23.90 1.57 -1.05
C PHE A 224 -22.58 1.81 -1.80
N ASP A 225 -21.53 2.14 -1.05
CA ASP A 225 -20.21 2.33 -1.60
C ASP A 225 -19.45 1.00 -1.58
N LEU A 226 -19.02 0.56 -2.76
CA LEU A 226 -18.26 -0.66 -2.99
C LEU A 226 -16.77 -0.35 -2.96
N PRO A 227 -16.03 -0.85 -1.96
CA PRO A 227 -14.58 -0.67 -1.94
C PRO A 227 -13.93 -1.51 -3.05
N VAL A 228 -13.14 -0.84 -3.88
CA VAL A 228 -12.35 -1.50 -4.92
C VAL A 228 -10.92 -1.62 -4.44
N THR A 229 -10.52 -2.83 -4.06
CA THR A 229 -9.17 -3.10 -3.60
C THR A 229 -8.28 -3.61 -4.72
N MET A 230 -7.06 -3.08 -4.80
CA MET A 230 -6.00 -3.55 -5.70
C MET A 230 -5.28 -4.75 -5.08
N ASP A 231 -6.02 -5.83 -4.78
CA ASP A 231 -5.37 -7.11 -4.50
C ASP A 231 -4.81 -7.65 -5.82
N GLN A 232 -3.50 -7.63 -5.97
CA GLN A 232 -2.81 -7.97 -7.22
C GLN A 232 -3.20 -9.37 -7.74
N ALA A 233 -3.45 -10.34 -6.85
CA ALA A 233 -3.86 -11.67 -7.23
C ALA A 233 -5.26 -11.70 -7.88
N ASN A 234 -6.20 -10.90 -7.36
CA ASN A 234 -7.57 -10.81 -7.87
C ASN A 234 -7.71 -9.75 -8.96
N PHE A 235 -6.93 -8.68 -8.90
CA PHE A 235 -6.98 -7.57 -9.85
C PHE A 235 -6.60 -7.99 -11.28
N PHE A 236 -5.64 -8.93 -11.42
CA PHE A 236 -5.23 -9.50 -12.70
C PHE A 236 -5.86 -10.88 -12.97
N ALA A 237 -6.73 -11.38 -12.10
CA ALA A 237 -7.49 -12.58 -12.40
C ALA A 237 -8.59 -12.24 -13.41
N ASP A 238 -8.54 -12.89 -14.57
CA ASP A 238 -9.65 -12.90 -15.52
C ASP A 238 -10.75 -13.79 -14.89
N ARG A 239 -11.80 -13.16 -14.37
CA ARG A 239 -13.04 -13.84 -14.01
C ARG A 239 -14.00 -13.61 -15.16
N SER A 240 -13.81 -14.39 -16.23
CA SER A 240 -14.81 -14.58 -17.27
C SER A 240 -16.05 -15.31 -16.72
#